data_015c04441d3ec502f85f6af50d4cb10c
#
_entry.id   015c04441d3ec502f85f6af50d4cb10c
#
_cell.length_a   1.000
_cell.length_b   1.000
_cell.length_c   1.000
_cell.angle_alpha   90.00
_cell.angle_beta   90.00
_cell.angle_gamma   90.00
#
_symmetry.space_group_name_H-M   'P 1'
#
loop_
_entity.id
_entity.type
_entity.pdbx_description
1 polymer ?
#
loop_
_entity_poly.entity_id
_entity_poly.type
_entity_poly.pdbx_seq_one_letter_code
_entity_poly.pdbx_strand_id
1 'polypeptide(L)'
;MMPLRRPRAAATAALAAIVAALAGTPARADVKLCNRMSYVVDVAIGLDDRGTTATSGWFRLDPAQCRIALQGDVSGKVLLHARTLPVYGAQPAQAGTERLCITSDNFTIAAARQCRGAQTLAPFTEIRPSQAEDGMQVAYLAEDSEYDDEQARLAGIQRLLVIAGYDAAPIDGVDGPKTQGALSAFLRAHNLSAESVAGPDFFATMLKAVQSPSINGFAWCNDTPYKVMAAIATDDGKTITSRGWYGVAAGTCLHPDISGQPRRIFSFAEAVDAGGQAMAVGGKPLSWGGPMRLCTREAKFEITEHDDCAARGLTGAGFAQVGAGGKTLRFALP
;
A
#
# COMPACT_ATOMS: atom_id res chain seq x y z
N MET A 1 54.40 -93.65 -4.74
CA MET A 1 53.17 -92.83 -4.49
C MET A 1 53.59 -91.42 -4.07
N MET A 2 53.57 -90.50 -4.98
CA MET A 2 53.89 -89.12 -4.78
C MET A 2 52.64 -88.29 -4.66
N PRO A 3 52.51 -87.37 -3.68
CA PRO A 3 51.39 -86.45 -3.64
C PRO A 3 51.69 -85.19 -4.47
N LEU A 4 50.68 -84.80 -5.26
CA LEU A 4 50.68 -83.56 -6.06
C LEU A 4 50.57 -82.32 -5.19
N ARG A 5 51.51 -81.41 -5.41
CA ARG A 5 51.44 -80.06 -4.89
C ARG A 5 50.49 -79.19 -5.77
N ARG A 6 49.48 -78.58 -5.17
CA ARG A 6 48.64 -77.54 -5.80
C ARG A 6 49.32 -76.17 -5.66
N PRO A 7 49.32 -75.38 -6.71
CA PRO A 7 49.80 -73.97 -6.60
C PRO A 7 48.76 -73.09 -5.93
N ARG A 8 49.24 -72.21 -4.98
CA ARG A 8 48.47 -71.13 -4.38
C ARG A 8 48.33 -70.00 -5.40
N ALA A 9 47.12 -69.70 -5.85
CA ALA A 9 46.79 -68.47 -6.55
C ALA A 9 46.79 -67.27 -5.59
N ALA A 10 47.63 -66.28 -5.82
CA ALA A 10 47.65 -65.03 -5.15
C ALA A 10 46.55 -64.12 -5.76
N ALA A 11 45.50 -63.84 -4.99
CA ALA A 11 44.50 -62.87 -5.40
C ALA A 11 44.98 -61.47 -5.09
N THR A 12 45.37 -60.72 -6.10
CA THR A 12 45.64 -59.29 -6.04
C THR A 12 44.29 -58.56 -6.05
N ALA A 13 43.88 -58.03 -4.87
CA ALA A 13 42.73 -57.16 -4.77
C ALA A 13 43.09 -55.76 -5.32
N ALA A 14 42.57 -55.43 -6.49
CA ALA A 14 42.64 -54.09 -7.05
C ALA A 14 41.56 -53.22 -6.37
N LEU A 15 41.98 -52.28 -5.48
CA LEU A 15 41.15 -51.24 -4.88
C LEU A 15 40.86 -50.19 -5.98
N ALA A 16 39.69 -50.32 -6.64
CA ALA A 16 39.17 -49.25 -7.51
C ALA A 16 38.62 -48.11 -6.62
N ALA A 17 39.38 -47.03 -6.49
CA ALA A 17 38.92 -45.80 -5.87
C ALA A 17 37.90 -45.12 -6.80
N ILE A 18 36.62 -45.25 -6.47
CA ILE A 18 35.56 -44.47 -7.11
C ILE A 18 35.65 -43.06 -6.52
N VAL A 19 36.34 -42.15 -7.19
CA VAL A 19 36.21 -40.71 -6.97
C VAL A 19 34.86 -40.32 -7.58
N ALA A 20 33.81 -40.31 -6.76
CA ALA A 20 32.55 -39.67 -7.11
C ALA A 20 32.82 -38.15 -7.20
N ALA A 21 33.02 -37.66 -8.43
CA ALA A 21 33.00 -36.23 -8.69
C ALA A 21 31.58 -35.75 -8.37
N LEU A 22 31.44 -35.16 -7.19
CA LEU A 22 30.29 -34.30 -6.84
C LEU A 22 30.37 -33.12 -7.81
N ALA A 23 29.82 -33.27 -9.01
CA ALA A 23 29.46 -32.17 -9.87
C ALA A 23 28.37 -31.41 -9.12
N GLY A 24 28.78 -30.46 -8.29
CA GLY A 24 27.86 -29.47 -7.74
C GLY A 24 27.19 -28.80 -8.93
N THR A 25 25.91 -29.07 -9.12
CA THR A 25 25.09 -28.28 -10.04
C THR A 25 25.26 -26.82 -9.61
N PRO A 26 25.64 -25.89 -10.51
CA PRO A 26 25.70 -24.50 -10.15
C PRO A 26 24.36 -24.13 -9.53
N ALA A 27 24.38 -23.61 -8.30
CA ALA A 27 23.18 -23.14 -7.66
C ALA A 27 22.63 -22.01 -8.54
N ARG A 28 21.51 -22.25 -9.22
CA ARG A 28 20.81 -21.21 -9.96
C ARG A 28 20.32 -20.19 -8.94
N ALA A 29 20.85 -18.99 -9.00
CA ALA A 29 20.49 -17.93 -8.07
C ALA A 29 19.32 -17.13 -8.60
N ASP A 30 18.10 -17.62 -8.36
CA ASP A 30 16.89 -16.88 -8.63
C ASP A 30 16.90 -15.53 -7.87
N VAL A 31 16.36 -14.48 -8.47
CA VAL A 31 16.22 -13.18 -7.83
C VAL A 31 14.81 -13.04 -7.26
N LYS A 32 14.74 -12.93 -5.94
CA LYS A 32 13.54 -12.70 -5.16
C LYS A 32 13.41 -11.22 -4.79
N LEU A 33 12.25 -10.62 -5.04
CA LEU A 33 11.88 -9.29 -4.57
C LEU A 33 10.94 -9.40 -3.39
N CYS A 34 11.24 -8.66 -2.32
CA CYS A 34 10.43 -8.56 -1.12
C CYS A 34 9.99 -7.11 -0.92
N ASN A 35 8.72 -6.91 -0.58
CA ASN A 35 8.16 -5.59 -0.33
C ASN A 35 8.14 -5.28 1.17
N ARG A 36 9.05 -4.43 1.63
CA ARG A 36 9.11 -3.87 3.00
C ARG A 36 8.53 -2.46 3.08
N MET A 37 7.68 -2.08 2.14
CA MET A 37 6.94 -0.83 2.19
C MET A 37 5.55 -1.06 2.79
N SER A 38 4.94 0.00 3.31
CA SER A 38 3.54 0.00 3.74
C SER A 38 2.54 0.14 2.57
N TYR A 39 3.01 0.06 1.34
CA TYR A 39 2.21 0.17 0.13
C TYR A 39 2.12 -1.16 -0.60
N VAL A 40 0.94 -1.48 -1.13
CA VAL A 40 0.85 -2.47 -2.22
C VAL A 40 1.40 -1.83 -3.48
N VAL A 41 2.33 -2.49 -4.14
CA VAL A 41 3.02 -1.96 -5.32
C VAL A 41 2.89 -2.89 -6.52
N ASP A 42 2.85 -2.31 -7.72
CA ASP A 42 3.07 -3.01 -8.97
C ASP A 42 4.52 -2.76 -9.40
N VAL A 43 5.23 -3.83 -9.71
CA VAL A 43 6.67 -3.81 -10.00
C VAL A 43 6.93 -4.27 -11.43
N ALA A 44 7.86 -3.60 -12.10
CA ALA A 44 8.45 -4.04 -13.36
C ALA A 44 9.95 -4.26 -13.20
N ILE A 45 10.45 -5.34 -13.77
CA ILE A 45 11.87 -5.69 -13.80
C ILE A 45 12.45 -5.38 -15.17
N GLY A 46 13.63 -4.79 -15.17
CA GLY A 46 14.49 -4.64 -16.32
C GLY A 46 15.74 -5.51 -16.16
N LEU A 47 16.19 -6.09 -17.24
CA LEU A 47 17.46 -6.79 -17.34
C LEU A 47 18.29 -6.15 -18.44
N ASP A 48 19.55 -5.78 -18.12
CA ASP A 48 20.51 -5.30 -19.11
C ASP A 48 21.70 -6.27 -19.13
N ASP A 49 21.75 -7.14 -20.12
CA ASP A 49 22.86 -8.03 -20.36
C ASP A 49 23.63 -7.60 -21.62
N ARG A 50 24.84 -7.07 -21.42
CA ARG A 50 25.77 -6.65 -22.48
C ARG A 50 25.12 -5.71 -23.52
N GLY A 51 24.30 -4.78 -23.09
CA GLY A 51 23.62 -3.80 -23.91
C GLY A 51 22.32 -4.29 -24.56
N THR A 52 21.94 -5.55 -24.34
CA THR A 52 20.60 -6.06 -24.67
C THR A 52 19.69 -5.84 -23.47
N THR A 53 18.67 -5.02 -23.61
CA THR A 53 17.75 -4.70 -22.52
C THR A 53 16.39 -5.34 -22.75
N ALA A 54 15.82 -5.90 -21.69
CA ALA A 54 14.44 -6.38 -21.68
C ALA A 54 13.72 -5.89 -20.43
N THR A 55 12.40 -5.68 -20.51
CA THR A 55 11.57 -5.35 -19.36
C THR A 55 10.36 -6.28 -19.29
N SER A 56 9.93 -6.61 -18.08
CA SER A 56 8.75 -7.43 -17.81
C SER A 56 8.01 -6.89 -16.58
N GLY A 57 6.71 -6.87 -16.58
CA GLY A 57 5.79 -6.42 -15.51
C GLY A 57 4.35 -6.65 -15.93
N TRP A 58 3.36 -6.44 -15.07
CA TRP A 58 3.46 -5.95 -13.72
C TRP A 58 3.35 -7.10 -12.72
N PHE A 59 4.19 -7.09 -11.71
CA PHE A 59 4.08 -8.04 -10.61
C PHE A 59 3.57 -7.30 -9.39
N ARG A 60 2.42 -7.71 -8.87
CA ARG A 60 1.91 -7.14 -7.62
C ARG A 60 2.63 -7.74 -6.43
N LEU A 61 3.05 -6.87 -5.50
CA LEU A 61 3.62 -7.24 -4.23
C LEU A 61 2.88 -6.51 -3.10
N ASP A 62 2.25 -7.30 -2.25
CA ASP A 62 1.67 -6.80 -1.02
C ASP A 62 2.77 -6.51 0.02
N PRO A 63 2.53 -5.66 1.03
CA PRO A 63 3.44 -5.50 2.16
C PRO A 63 3.81 -6.85 2.80
N ALA A 64 5.10 -7.06 3.05
CA ALA A 64 5.73 -8.31 3.49
C ALA A 64 5.73 -9.46 2.48
N GLN A 65 5.22 -9.25 1.28
CA GLN A 65 5.23 -10.29 0.25
C GLN A 65 6.57 -10.34 -0.48
N CYS A 66 7.06 -11.56 -0.67
CA CYS A 66 8.22 -11.85 -1.53
C CYS A 66 7.78 -12.67 -2.74
N ARG A 67 8.41 -12.40 -3.90
CA ARG A 67 8.16 -13.15 -5.14
C ARG A 67 9.44 -13.33 -5.93
N ILE A 68 9.61 -14.48 -6.56
CA ILE A 68 10.68 -14.70 -7.54
C ILE A 68 10.35 -13.83 -8.78
N ALA A 69 11.21 -12.87 -9.06
CA ALA A 69 11.07 -11.93 -10.17
C ALA A 69 11.88 -12.36 -11.39
N LEU A 70 13.02 -13.01 -11.17
CA LEU A 70 13.86 -13.58 -12.23
C LEU A 70 14.27 -15.00 -11.83
N GLN A 71 14.25 -15.92 -12.79
CA GLN A 71 14.64 -17.31 -12.59
C GLN A 71 15.98 -17.61 -13.25
N GLY A 72 16.82 -18.40 -12.59
CA GLY A 72 18.11 -18.84 -13.07
C GLY A 72 19.23 -17.83 -12.88
N ASP A 73 20.41 -18.13 -13.44
CA ASP A 73 21.57 -17.25 -13.33
C ASP A 73 21.32 -15.94 -14.06
N VAL A 74 21.26 -14.87 -13.31
CA VAL A 74 21.09 -13.52 -13.85
C VAL A 74 22.47 -12.94 -14.13
N SER A 75 22.85 -12.88 -15.40
CA SER A 75 24.01 -12.12 -15.87
C SER A 75 23.57 -10.71 -16.25
N GLY A 76 24.34 -9.69 -15.83
CA GLY A 76 24.02 -8.30 -16.15
C GLY A 76 23.38 -7.53 -15.00
N LYS A 77 22.88 -6.33 -15.33
CA LYS A 77 22.27 -5.43 -14.38
C LYS A 77 20.79 -5.73 -14.21
N VAL A 78 20.37 -5.85 -12.98
CA VAL A 78 18.96 -5.94 -12.62
C VAL A 78 18.43 -4.52 -12.33
N LEU A 79 17.37 -4.16 -13.01
CA LEU A 79 16.76 -2.83 -12.96
C LEU A 79 15.33 -2.96 -12.45
N LEU A 80 14.90 -2.04 -11.62
CA LEU A 80 13.61 -2.07 -10.95
C LEU A 80 12.86 -0.76 -11.19
N HIS A 81 11.59 -0.88 -11.55
CA HIS A 81 10.60 0.19 -11.51
C HIS A 81 9.42 -0.26 -10.68
N ALA A 82 9.01 0.54 -9.68
CA ALA A 82 7.87 0.24 -8.85
C ALA A 82 6.89 1.41 -8.84
N ARG A 83 5.60 1.16 -8.85
CA ARG A 83 4.56 2.17 -8.70
C ARG A 83 3.58 1.76 -7.61
N THR A 84 3.14 2.71 -6.80
CA THR A 84 2.04 2.49 -5.86
C THR A 84 0.71 2.49 -6.61
N LEU A 85 -0.32 1.89 -6.02
CA LEU A 85 -1.65 1.88 -6.63
C LEU A 85 -2.31 3.27 -6.51
N PRO A 86 -3.20 3.64 -7.45
CA PRO A 86 -3.88 4.95 -7.43
C PRO A 86 -4.64 5.26 -6.14
N VAL A 87 -5.07 4.23 -5.40
CA VAL A 87 -5.76 4.36 -4.12
C VAL A 87 -4.95 5.12 -3.06
N TYR A 88 -3.63 5.13 -3.19
CA TYR A 88 -2.73 5.84 -2.27
C TYR A 88 -2.53 7.32 -2.61
N GLY A 89 -3.16 7.83 -3.66
CA GLY A 89 -3.04 9.22 -4.10
C GLY A 89 -1.87 9.46 -5.05
N ALA A 90 -1.28 10.66 -4.96
CA ALA A 90 -0.19 11.04 -5.83
C ALA A 90 1.03 10.12 -5.67
N GLN A 91 1.55 9.64 -6.80
CA GLN A 91 2.74 8.81 -6.82
C GLN A 91 3.95 9.64 -6.39
N PRO A 92 4.78 9.17 -5.45
CA PRO A 92 6.08 9.79 -5.21
C PRO A 92 6.92 9.74 -6.49
N ALA A 93 7.68 10.79 -6.74
CA ALA A 93 8.58 10.83 -7.89
C ALA A 93 9.57 9.67 -7.79
N GLN A 94 9.56 8.78 -8.78
CA GLN A 94 10.49 7.66 -8.77
C GLN A 94 11.89 8.12 -9.15
N ALA A 95 12.85 7.83 -8.29
CA ALA A 95 14.26 7.95 -8.61
C ALA A 95 14.65 6.80 -9.56
N GLY A 96 15.42 7.12 -10.59
CA GLY A 96 15.92 6.12 -11.52
C GLY A 96 16.67 6.78 -12.66
N THR A 97 17.88 6.34 -12.93
CA THR A 97 18.75 6.90 -13.96
C THR A 97 18.57 6.22 -15.32
N GLU A 98 18.13 4.96 -15.30
CA GLU A 98 17.88 4.20 -16.52
C GLU A 98 16.45 4.46 -17.03
N ARG A 99 16.32 4.63 -18.35
CA ARG A 99 15.01 4.85 -18.99
C ARG A 99 14.67 3.65 -19.85
N LEU A 100 13.66 2.86 -19.46
CA LEU A 100 13.23 1.68 -20.18
C LEU A 100 11.73 1.72 -20.46
N CYS A 101 11.33 0.98 -21.48
CA CYS A 101 9.94 0.93 -21.93
C CYS A 101 9.08 0.04 -21.03
N ILE A 102 7.88 0.55 -20.76
CA ILE A 102 6.79 -0.15 -20.07
C ILE A 102 5.48 0.04 -20.85
N THR A 103 4.44 -0.69 -20.46
CA THR A 103 3.04 -0.44 -20.87
C THR A 103 2.14 -0.30 -19.65
N SER A 104 0.87 0.10 -19.86
CA SER A 104 -0.15 0.15 -18.77
C SER A 104 -0.51 -1.23 -18.24
N ASP A 105 -0.63 -2.20 -19.13
CA ASP A 105 -1.01 -3.59 -18.85
C ASP A 105 0.22 -4.48 -18.67
N ASN A 106 0.03 -5.76 -18.34
CA ASN A 106 1.11 -6.73 -18.24
C ASN A 106 1.89 -6.84 -19.55
N PHE A 107 3.21 -6.89 -19.46
CA PHE A 107 4.07 -6.83 -20.62
C PHE A 107 5.37 -7.63 -20.49
N THR A 108 5.95 -7.95 -21.63
CA THR A 108 7.34 -8.35 -21.80
C THR A 108 7.85 -7.65 -23.06
N ILE A 109 8.88 -6.82 -22.92
CA ILE A 109 9.42 -6.00 -24.00
C ILE A 109 10.89 -6.33 -24.18
N ALA A 110 11.26 -6.81 -25.35
CA ALA A 110 12.64 -6.92 -25.80
C ALA A 110 13.10 -5.57 -26.39
N ALA A 111 14.41 -5.31 -26.35
CA ALA A 111 15.02 -4.04 -26.79
C ALA A 111 14.36 -2.81 -26.12
N ALA A 112 14.21 -2.88 -24.80
CA ALA A 112 13.40 -1.97 -23.99
C ALA A 112 13.92 -0.52 -23.90
N ARG A 113 15.01 -0.17 -24.60
CA ARG A 113 15.49 1.24 -24.73
C ARG A 113 14.79 1.98 -25.86
N GLN A 114 14.06 1.28 -26.75
CA GLN A 114 13.37 1.85 -27.91
C GLN A 114 11.88 1.51 -27.85
N CYS A 115 11.10 2.43 -27.31
CA CYS A 115 9.67 2.23 -27.16
C CYS A 115 8.92 2.31 -28.49
N ARG A 116 7.91 1.46 -28.66
CA ARG A 116 7.07 1.35 -29.86
C ARG A 116 5.59 1.33 -29.48
N GLY A 117 4.76 1.92 -30.30
CA GLY A 117 3.30 1.92 -30.11
C GLY A 117 2.88 2.55 -28.76
N ALA A 118 2.13 1.81 -27.96
CA ALA A 118 1.64 2.26 -26.65
C ALA A 118 2.67 2.20 -25.52
N GLN A 119 3.94 1.86 -25.82
CA GLN A 119 4.99 1.82 -24.82
C GLN A 119 5.45 3.23 -24.44
N THR A 120 5.77 3.43 -23.16
CA THR A 120 6.27 4.69 -22.61
C THR A 120 7.58 4.48 -21.85
N LEU A 121 8.45 5.49 -21.82
CA LEU A 121 9.68 5.45 -21.03
C LEU A 121 9.39 5.70 -19.56
N ALA A 122 9.83 4.79 -18.70
CA ALA A 122 9.78 4.94 -17.26
C ALA A 122 11.19 4.92 -16.64
N PRO A 123 11.39 5.56 -15.48
CA PRO A 123 12.65 5.51 -14.76
C PRO A 123 12.83 4.15 -14.07
N PHE A 124 14.00 3.55 -14.22
CA PHE A 124 14.39 2.33 -13.53
C PHE A 124 15.64 2.59 -12.69
N THR A 125 15.70 1.98 -11.53
CA THR A 125 16.86 2.01 -10.62
C THR A 125 17.60 0.68 -10.70
N GLU A 126 18.92 0.71 -10.81
CA GLU A 126 19.74 -0.49 -10.67
C GLU A 126 19.64 -1.00 -9.24
N ILE A 127 19.28 -2.28 -9.08
CA ILE A 127 19.29 -2.95 -7.79
C ILE A 127 20.43 -3.97 -7.74
N ARG A 128 20.98 -4.19 -6.55
CA ARG A 128 22.04 -5.16 -6.28
C ARG A 128 21.51 -6.18 -5.27
N PRO A 129 20.91 -7.27 -5.74
CA PRO A 129 20.41 -8.30 -4.85
C PRO A 129 21.55 -8.86 -4.01
N SER A 130 21.30 -9.12 -2.73
CA SER A 130 22.23 -9.80 -1.83
C SER A 130 21.89 -11.27 -1.72
N GLN A 131 22.89 -12.10 -1.44
CA GLN A 131 22.66 -13.53 -1.24
C GLN A 131 21.93 -13.76 0.08
N ALA A 132 20.81 -14.50 0.05
CA ALA A 132 20.07 -14.93 1.22
C ALA A 132 20.58 -16.31 1.71
N GLU A 133 20.16 -16.68 2.93
CA GLU A 133 20.56 -17.96 3.57
C GLU A 133 20.08 -19.19 2.77
N ASP A 134 19.00 -19.06 2.02
CA ASP A 134 18.43 -20.10 1.13
C ASP A 134 19.18 -20.23 -0.22
N GLY A 135 20.26 -19.47 -0.42
CA GLY A 135 21.05 -19.46 -1.65
C GLY A 135 20.45 -18.62 -2.78
N MET A 136 19.27 -18.04 -2.62
CA MET A 136 18.67 -17.10 -3.56
C MET A 136 19.27 -15.70 -3.43
N GLN A 137 19.15 -14.90 -4.46
CA GLN A 137 19.46 -13.48 -4.39
C GLN A 137 18.19 -12.70 -4.00
N VAL A 138 18.27 -11.81 -3.02
CA VAL A 138 17.13 -11.05 -2.51
C VAL A 138 17.38 -9.55 -2.63
N ALA A 139 16.37 -8.84 -3.10
CA ALA A 139 16.31 -7.39 -3.05
C ALA A 139 15.02 -6.94 -2.35
N TYR A 140 15.12 -5.88 -1.57
CA TYR A 140 14.01 -5.30 -0.81
C TYR A 140 13.59 -3.97 -1.40
N LEU A 141 12.25 -3.79 -1.58
CA LEU A 141 11.68 -2.46 -1.73
C LEU A 141 11.45 -1.91 -0.32
N ALA A 142 11.95 -0.71 -0.08
CA ALA A 142 11.80 -0.01 1.19
C ALA A 142 11.32 1.42 0.96
N GLU A 143 10.72 2.02 1.96
CA GLU A 143 10.43 3.45 2.05
C GLU A 143 11.33 4.09 3.12
N ASP A 144 11.17 5.39 3.39
CA ASP A 144 12.00 6.10 4.37
C ASP A 144 11.92 5.49 5.80
N SER A 145 10.80 4.86 6.13
CA SER A 145 10.66 4.02 7.32
C SER A 145 11.21 2.63 7.03
N GLU A 146 12.25 2.23 7.73
CA GLU A 146 12.83 0.88 7.61
C GLU A 146 11.97 -0.11 8.39
N TYR A 147 11.05 -0.79 7.71
CA TYR A 147 10.24 -1.87 8.27
C TYR A 147 10.93 -3.23 8.06
N ASP A 148 10.82 -4.11 9.05
CA ASP A 148 10.95 -5.55 8.79
C ASP A 148 9.68 -6.10 8.11
N ASP A 149 9.64 -7.41 7.84
CA ASP A 149 8.53 -7.99 7.08
C ASP A 149 7.21 -7.92 7.89
N GLU A 150 7.23 -8.14 9.20
CA GLU A 150 6.04 -8.08 10.04
C GLU A 150 5.54 -6.65 10.20
N GLN A 151 6.44 -5.71 10.43
CA GLN A 151 6.13 -4.30 10.51
C GLN A 151 5.58 -3.76 9.18
N ALA A 152 6.18 -4.15 8.04
CA ALA A 152 5.69 -3.76 6.72
C ALA A 152 4.25 -4.22 6.47
N ARG A 153 3.94 -5.48 6.86
CA ARG A 153 2.59 -6.01 6.74
C ARG A 153 1.60 -5.19 7.56
N LEU A 154 1.94 -4.92 8.82
CA LEU A 154 1.07 -4.17 9.71
C LEU A 154 0.91 -2.72 9.31
N ALA A 155 2.01 -2.06 8.90
CA ALA A 155 1.97 -0.69 8.36
C ALA A 155 1.11 -0.60 7.09
N GLY A 156 1.14 -1.63 6.24
CA GLY A 156 0.26 -1.73 5.07
C GLY A 156 -1.21 -1.84 5.45
N ILE A 157 -1.54 -2.62 6.46
CA ILE A 157 -2.89 -2.72 7.02
C ILE A 157 -3.33 -1.37 7.61
N GLN A 158 -2.49 -0.74 8.44
CA GLN A 158 -2.77 0.58 9.02
C GLN A 158 -3.04 1.61 7.91
N ARG A 159 -2.22 1.65 6.86
CA ARG A 159 -2.38 2.59 5.74
C ARG A 159 -3.73 2.40 5.04
N LEU A 160 -4.10 1.18 4.71
CA LEU A 160 -5.38 0.92 4.05
C LEU A 160 -6.59 1.16 4.98
N LEU A 161 -6.46 0.89 6.28
CA LEU A 161 -7.47 1.24 7.27
C LEU A 161 -7.68 2.76 7.35
N VAL A 162 -6.58 3.54 7.35
CA VAL A 162 -6.66 5.01 7.33
C VAL A 162 -7.35 5.51 6.06
N ILE A 163 -7.01 4.94 4.89
CA ILE A 163 -7.65 5.29 3.62
C ILE A 163 -9.14 4.90 3.62
N ALA A 164 -9.49 3.77 4.25
CA ALA A 164 -10.87 3.33 4.43
C ALA A 164 -11.63 4.15 5.49
N GLY A 165 -10.99 5.13 6.14
CA GLY A 165 -11.62 6.04 7.13
C GLY A 165 -11.60 5.53 8.56
N TYR A 166 -10.85 4.47 8.87
CA TYR A 166 -10.68 3.97 10.24
C TYR A 166 -9.50 4.68 10.92
N ASP A 167 -9.61 4.88 12.24
CA ASP A 167 -8.57 5.54 13.04
C ASP A 167 -7.43 4.58 13.40
N ALA A 168 -6.56 4.30 12.43
CA ALA A 168 -5.39 3.43 12.56
C ALA A 168 -4.05 4.18 12.51
N ALA A 169 -4.04 5.51 12.52
CA ALA A 169 -2.80 6.29 12.53
C ALA A 169 -2.16 6.31 13.95
N PRO A 170 -0.82 6.38 14.07
CA PRO A 170 0.17 6.54 13.00
C PRO A 170 0.36 5.25 12.18
N ILE A 171 0.98 5.37 11.01
CA ILE A 171 1.38 4.23 10.18
C ILE A 171 2.83 3.91 10.56
N ASP A 172 3.03 3.03 11.52
CA ASP A 172 4.31 2.76 12.17
C ASP A 172 4.67 1.27 12.25
N GLY A 173 3.74 0.41 11.79
CA GLY A 173 3.93 -1.04 11.88
C GLY A 173 3.87 -1.59 13.30
N VAL A 174 3.26 -0.86 14.25
CA VAL A 174 3.11 -1.30 15.64
C VAL A 174 1.67 -1.73 15.92
N ASP A 175 1.51 -2.92 16.51
CA ASP A 175 0.20 -3.45 16.90
C ASP A 175 -0.27 -2.85 18.22
N GLY A 176 -0.85 -1.67 18.15
CA GLY A 176 -1.43 -0.96 19.30
C GLY A 176 -2.95 -1.11 19.40
N PRO A 177 -3.54 -0.72 20.55
CA PRO A 177 -5.00 -0.78 20.78
C PRO A 177 -5.82 -0.05 19.71
N LYS A 178 -5.26 1.03 19.15
CA LYS A 178 -5.87 1.84 18.10
C LYS A 178 -5.96 1.07 16.78
N THR A 179 -4.85 0.43 16.38
CA THR A 179 -4.78 -0.43 15.19
C THR A 179 -5.73 -1.62 15.34
N GLN A 180 -5.72 -2.29 16.48
CA GLN A 180 -6.61 -3.42 16.77
C GLN A 180 -8.09 -3.03 16.74
N GLY A 181 -8.44 -1.88 17.32
CA GLY A 181 -9.80 -1.32 17.27
C GLY A 181 -10.27 -1.02 15.86
N ALA A 182 -9.42 -0.37 15.06
CA ALA A 182 -9.69 -0.05 13.66
C ALA A 182 -9.84 -1.31 12.79
N LEU A 183 -8.93 -2.27 12.96
CA LEU A 183 -8.98 -3.56 12.24
C LEU A 183 -10.24 -4.35 12.60
N SER A 184 -10.57 -4.45 13.88
CA SER A 184 -11.79 -5.12 14.34
C SER A 184 -13.06 -4.47 13.78
N ALA A 185 -13.09 -3.14 13.69
CA ALA A 185 -14.20 -2.40 13.08
C ALA A 185 -14.33 -2.70 11.58
N PHE A 186 -13.19 -2.71 10.86
CA PHE A 186 -13.13 -3.08 9.45
C PHE A 186 -13.64 -4.50 9.19
N LEU A 187 -13.14 -5.48 9.96
CA LEU A 187 -13.55 -6.89 9.81
C LEU A 187 -15.06 -7.06 10.01
N ARG A 188 -15.64 -6.44 11.05
CA ARG A 188 -17.09 -6.48 11.27
C ARG A 188 -17.88 -5.84 10.13
N ALA A 189 -17.44 -4.66 9.64
CA ALA A 189 -18.13 -3.96 8.56
C ALA A 189 -18.15 -4.74 7.24
N HIS A 190 -17.15 -5.58 7.02
CA HIS A 190 -17.02 -6.39 5.81
C HIS A 190 -17.35 -7.87 6.00
N ASN A 191 -17.90 -8.26 7.15
CA ASN A 191 -18.24 -9.66 7.50
C ASN A 191 -17.05 -10.62 7.35
N LEU A 192 -15.87 -10.18 7.74
CA LEU A 192 -14.63 -10.95 7.69
C LEU A 192 -14.31 -11.52 9.07
N SER A 193 -13.71 -12.71 9.10
CA SER A 193 -13.20 -13.31 10.33
C SER A 193 -11.79 -12.81 10.66
N ALA A 194 -11.37 -12.95 11.93
CA ALA A 194 -10.02 -12.55 12.36
C ALA A 194 -8.92 -13.34 11.64
N GLU A 195 -9.17 -14.61 11.31
CA GLU A 195 -8.25 -15.49 10.60
C GLU A 195 -7.95 -14.99 9.18
N SER A 196 -8.90 -14.27 8.56
CA SER A 196 -8.72 -13.71 7.22
C SER A 196 -7.56 -12.73 7.13
N VAL A 197 -7.18 -12.10 8.25
CA VAL A 197 -6.06 -11.13 8.32
C VAL A 197 -4.74 -11.78 7.93
N ALA A 198 -4.51 -13.03 8.31
CA ALA A 198 -3.31 -13.78 7.94
C ALA A 198 -3.35 -14.36 6.51
N GLY A 199 -4.52 -14.32 5.87
CA GLY A 199 -4.72 -14.88 4.54
C GLY A 199 -3.99 -14.13 3.43
N PRO A 200 -3.64 -14.82 2.33
CA PRO A 200 -2.93 -14.22 1.21
C PRO A 200 -3.77 -13.17 0.46
N ASP A 201 -5.10 -13.26 0.52
CA ASP A 201 -6.01 -12.36 -0.20
C ASP A 201 -6.47 -11.16 0.64
N PHE A 202 -5.92 -10.98 1.84
CA PHE A 202 -6.40 -9.95 2.76
C PHE A 202 -6.18 -8.54 2.18
N PHE A 203 -4.99 -8.26 1.62
CA PHE A 203 -4.72 -6.98 0.97
C PHE A 203 -5.61 -6.74 -0.25
N ALA A 204 -5.89 -7.76 -1.06
CA ALA A 204 -6.84 -7.65 -2.17
C ALA A 204 -8.25 -7.30 -1.69
N THR A 205 -8.68 -7.89 -0.57
CA THR A 205 -9.97 -7.58 0.06
C THR A 205 -10.02 -6.15 0.58
N MET A 206 -8.98 -5.69 1.28
CA MET A 206 -8.87 -4.31 1.74
C MET A 206 -8.86 -3.31 0.58
N LEU A 207 -8.09 -3.57 -0.47
CA LEU A 207 -8.05 -2.74 -1.67
C LEU A 207 -9.43 -2.65 -2.34
N LYS A 208 -10.15 -3.76 -2.44
CA LYS A 208 -11.52 -3.77 -2.95
C LYS A 208 -12.44 -2.92 -2.08
N ALA A 209 -12.32 -3.01 -0.76
CA ALA A 209 -13.13 -2.22 0.17
C ALA A 209 -12.88 -0.71 0.01
N VAL A 210 -11.61 -0.29 -0.10
CA VAL A 210 -11.27 1.14 -0.27
C VAL A 210 -11.54 1.68 -1.67
N GLN A 211 -11.57 0.83 -2.69
CA GLN A 211 -11.92 1.18 -4.07
C GLN A 211 -13.42 1.12 -4.35
N SER A 212 -14.16 0.37 -3.54
CA SER A 212 -15.62 0.34 -3.63
C SER A 212 -16.14 1.73 -3.23
N PRO A 213 -17.05 2.34 -4.03
CA PRO A 213 -17.74 3.51 -3.55
C PRO A 213 -18.36 3.14 -2.19
N SER A 214 -18.22 4.03 -1.19
CA SER A 214 -19.02 3.87 0.04
C SER A 214 -20.45 3.58 -0.36
N ILE A 215 -21.21 2.84 0.44
CA ILE A 215 -22.61 2.47 0.16
C ILE A 215 -23.44 3.69 -0.29
N ASN A 216 -22.98 4.89 0.05
CA ASN A 216 -23.57 6.17 -0.32
C ASN A 216 -22.73 6.99 -1.33
N GLY A 217 -21.64 6.43 -1.87
CA GLY A 217 -20.85 7.05 -2.95
C GLY A 217 -20.18 8.39 -2.60
N PHE A 218 -20.11 8.76 -1.32
CA PHE A 218 -19.53 10.01 -0.87
C PHE A 218 -18.02 9.88 -0.52
N ALA A 219 -17.23 10.82 -0.99
CA ALA A 219 -15.81 10.93 -0.67
C ALA A 219 -15.37 12.39 -0.50
N TRP A 220 -14.39 12.61 0.37
CA TRP A 220 -13.60 13.83 0.40
C TRP A 220 -12.28 13.61 -0.33
N CYS A 221 -11.89 14.53 -1.23
CA CYS A 221 -10.56 14.57 -1.82
C CYS A 221 -9.88 15.89 -1.48
N ASN A 222 -8.66 15.84 -1.00
CA ASN A 222 -7.89 17.01 -0.59
C ASN A 222 -6.86 17.35 -1.67
N ASP A 223 -7.17 18.36 -2.48
CA ASP A 223 -6.30 18.89 -3.53
C ASP A 223 -5.40 20.04 -3.00
N THR A 224 -5.35 20.29 -1.69
CA THR A 224 -4.49 21.28 -1.06
C THR A 224 -3.16 20.68 -0.60
N PRO A 225 -2.12 21.49 -0.37
CA PRO A 225 -0.86 21.02 0.21
C PRO A 225 -0.93 20.82 1.75
N TYR A 226 -2.05 21.14 2.37
CA TYR A 226 -2.25 21.09 3.81
C TYR A 226 -2.99 19.82 4.23
N LYS A 227 -2.87 19.44 5.50
CA LYS A 227 -3.80 18.47 6.10
C LYS A 227 -5.16 19.13 6.28
N VAL A 228 -6.23 18.44 5.91
CA VAL A 228 -7.61 18.90 6.11
C VAL A 228 -8.27 18.02 7.18
N MET A 229 -8.91 18.67 8.15
CA MET A 229 -9.76 18.02 9.15
C MET A 229 -11.21 18.18 8.72
N ALA A 230 -11.88 17.08 8.40
CA ALA A 230 -13.24 17.07 7.89
C ALA A 230 -14.24 16.50 8.91
N ALA A 231 -15.46 17.01 8.87
CA ALA A 231 -16.59 16.53 9.65
C ALA A 231 -17.78 16.27 8.71
N ILE A 232 -18.53 15.21 8.99
CA ILE A 232 -19.74 14.84 8.27
C ILE A 232 -20.94 14.97 9.18
N ALA A 233 -22.09 15.31 8.62
CA ALA A 233 -23.35 15.13 9.31
C ALA A 233 -24.34 14.39 8.41
N THR A 234 -25.09 13.50 9.01
CA THR A 234 -26.12 12.68 8.34
C THR A 234 -27.48 12.97 8.95
N ASP A 235 -28.47 13.12 8.08
CA ASP A 235 -29.88 13.33 8.47
C ASP A 235 -30.69 12.12 7.98
N ASP A 236 -31.26 11.37 8.90
CA ASP A 236 -32.12 10.22 8.62
C ASP A 236 -33.61 10.63 8.47
N GLY A 237 -33.90 11.92 8.62
CA GLY A 237 -35.26 12.50 8.60
C GLY A 237 -35.90 12.60 9.97
N LYS A 238 -35.25 12.15 11.03
CA LYS A 238 -35.66 12.31 12.45
C LYS A 238 -34.59 13.04 13.24
N THR A 239 -33.35 12.69 13.00
CA THR A 239 -32.19 13.19 13.76
C THR A 239 -31.08 13.55 12.80
N ILE A 240 -30.40 14.65 13.08
CA ILE A 240 -29.12 14.99 12.42
C ILE A 240 -27.99 14.59 13.38
N THR A 241 -27.07 13.78 12.89
CA THR A 241 -25.89 13.35 13.66
C THR A 241 -24.65 13.89 13.00
N SER A 242 -23.89 14.75 13.68
CA SER A 242 -22.57 15.21 13.22
C SER A 242 -21.45 14.37 13.83
N ARG A 243 -20.45 14.02 13.03
CA ARG A 243 -19.27 13.23 13.41
C ARG A 243 -18.01 13.86 12.85
N GLY A 244 -16.94 13.85 13.61
CA GLY A 244 -15.60 14.35 13.23
C GLY A 244 -14.57 13.98 14.29
N TRP A 245 -13.32 14.23 14.08
CA TRP A 245 -12.69 14.78 12.89
C TRP A 245 -12.03 13.65 12.08
N TYR A 246 -12.13 13.75 10.77
CA TYR A 246 -11.47 12.85 9.84
C TYR A 246 -10.31 13.60 9.19
N GLY A 247 -9.09 13.09 9.36
CA GLY A 247 -7.91 13.71 8.75
C GLY A 247 -7.74 13.26 7.31
N VAL A 248 -7.80 14.20 6.36
CA VAL A 248 -7.56 13.95 4.93
C VAL A 248 -6.21 14.54 4.58
N ALA A 249 -5.23 13.68 4.31
CA ALA A 249 -3.88 14.12 3.95
C ALA A 249 -3.87 14.82 2.58
N ALA A 250 -2.85 15.66 2.34
CA ALA A 250 -2.66 16.34 1.05
C ALA A 250 -2.61 15.33 -0.10
N GLY A 251 -3.33 15.59 -1.19
CA GLY A 251 -3.36 14.76 -2.38
C GLY A 251 -4.12 13.42 -2.22
N THR A 252 -4.82 13.18 -1.11
CA THR A 252 -5.54 11.92 -0.86
C THR A 252 -7.04 12.10 -0.85
N CYS A 253 -7.77 11.00 -1.07
CA CYS A 253 -9.22 10.94 -0.87
C CYS A 253 -9.55 10.03 0.32
N LEU A 254 -10.63 10.36 1.04
CA LEU A 254 -11.15 9.60 2.16
C LEU A 254 -12.65 9.38 2.00
N HIS A 255 -13.11 8.14 2.22
CA HIS A 255 -14.52 7.78 2.28
C HIS A 255 -14.94 7.65 3.75
N PRO A 256 -15.75 8.60 4.29
CA PRO A 256 -16.25 8.47 5.64
C PRO A 256 -17.25 7.32 5.74
N ASP A 257 -17.25 6.64 6.89
CA ASP A 257 -18.28 5.65 7.19
C ASP A 257 -19.63 6.36 7.39
N ILE A 258 -20.57 6.10 6.48
CA ILE A 258 -21.93 6.62 6.55
C ILE A 258 -22.87 5.45 6.79
N SER A 259 -23.31 5.29 8.02
CA SER A 259 -24.24 4.24 8.43
C SER A 259 -25.62 4.48 7.85
N GLY A 260 -26.28 3.42 7.37
CA GLY A 260 -27.64 3.46 6.87
C GLY A 260 -27.80 4.19 5.51
N GLN A 261 -29.01 4.69 5.26
CA GLN A 261 -29.34 5.49 4.06
C GLN A 261 -29.86 6.85 4.49
N PRO A 262 -28.97 7.82 4.78
CA PRO A 262 -29.39 9.15 5.20
C PRO A 262 -30.11 9.86 4.04
N ARG A 263 -31.12 10.66 4.38
CA ARG A 263 -31.84 11.51 3.42
C ARG A 263 -30.98 12.66 2.91
N ARG A 264 -30.13 13.19 3.81
CA ARG A 264 -29.22 14.31 3.51
C ARG A 264 -27.87 14.06 4.17
N ILE A 265 -26.84 14.52 3.50
CA ILE A 265 -25.47 14.51 3.99
C ILE A 265 -24.96 15.93 3.97
N PHE A 266 -24.25 16.32 5.01
CA PHE A 266 -23.61 17.64 5.14
C PHE A 266 -22.13 17.47 5.46
N SER A 267 -21.32 18.39 4.99
CA SER A 267 -19.87 18.37 5.20
C SER A 267 -19.36 19.74 5.66
N PHE A 268 -18.42 19.70 6.59
CA PHE A 268 -17.59 20.82 6.99
C PHE A 268 -16.13 20.37 7.03
N ALA A 269 -15.20 21.25 6.65
CA ALA A 269 -13.78 20.94 6.76
C ALA A 269 -12.97 22.23 6.96
N GLU A 270 -11.79 22.09 7.56
CA GLU A 270 -10.82 23.14 7.73
C GLU A 270 -9.39 22.61 7.51
N ALA A 271 -8.54 23.42 6.88
CA ALA A 271 -7.13 23.12 6.78
C ALA A 271 -6.43 23.40 8.10
N VAL A 272 -5.48 22.52 8.47
CA VAL A 272 -4.69 22.66 9.68
C VAL A 272 -3.19 22.57 9.39
N ASP A 273 -2.40 23.25 10.21
CA ASP A 273 -0.95 23.14 10.20
C ASP A 273 -0.45 21.84 10.89
N ALA A 274 0.86 21.66 10.99
CA ALA A 274 1.47 20.52 11.66
C ALA A 274 1.14 20.44 13.16
N GLY A 275 0.81 21.57 13.79
CA GLY A 275 0.38 21.68 15.20
C GLY A 275 -1.12 21.45 15.39
N GLY A 276 -1.89 21.26 14.32
CA GLY A 276 -3.35 21.12 14.37
C GLY A 276 -4.12 22.45 14.47
N GLN A 277 -3.45 23.58 14.27
CA GLN A 277 -4.10 24.90 14.31
C GLN A 277 -4.72 25.23 12.94
N ALA A 278 -5.90 25.85 12.95
CA ALA A 278 -6.59 26.24 11.73
C ALA A 278 -5.73 27.19 10.88
N MET A 279 -5.57 26.86 9.62
CA MET A 279 -4.86 27.67 8.63
C MET A 279 -5.71 28.84 8.17
N ALA A 280 -5.06 29.97 7.88
CA ALA A 280 -5.69 31.14 7.29
C ALA A 280 -4.98 31.56 5.99
N VAL A 281 -5.76 31.92 4.98
CA VAL A 281 -5.29 32.46 3.71
C VAL A 281 -5.90 33.85 3.54
N GLY A 282 -5.06 34.88 3.38
CA GLY A 282 -5.52 36.25 3.28
C GLY A 282 -6.25 36.74 4.54
N GLY A 283 -5.90 36.22 5.75
CA GLY A 283 -6.54 36.56 7.03
C GLY A 283 -7.90 35.90 7.27
N LYS A 284 -8.35 35.00 6.37
CA LYS A 284 -9.60 34.23 6.54
C LYS A 284 -9.27 32.78 6.80
N PRO A 285 -9.98 32.06 7.69
CA PRO A 285 -9.82 30.64 7.88
C PRO A 285 -10.01 29.88 6.55
N LEU A 286 -9.08 28.97 6.25
CA LEU A 286 -9.19 28.11 5.09
C LEU A 286 -10.12 26.95 5.45
N SER A 287 -11.40 27.12 5.15
CA SER A 287 -12.45 26.15 5.48
C SER A 287 -13.44 25.97 4.34
N TRP A 288 -14.04 24.80 4.29
CA TRP A 288 -15.07 24.41 3.32
C TRP A 288 -16.34 24.03 4.07
N GLY A 289 -17.37 24.80 3.90
CA GLY A 289 -18.62 24.65 4.64
C GLY A 289 -19.78 25.36 3.97
N GLY A 290 -20.85 25.56 4.72
CA GLY A 290 -22.09 26.13 4.20
C GLY A 290 -23.02 26.68 5.29
N PRO A 291 -24.28 26.91 4.97
CA PRO A 291 -25.19 27.65 5.87
C PRO A 291 -25.77 26.82 7.03
N MET A 292 -25.64 25.47 6.98
CA MET A 292 -26.24 24.62 8.02
C MET A 292 -25.40 24.64 9.28
N ARG A 293 -25.92 25.25 10.35
CA ARG A 293 -25.22 25.37 11.64
C ARG A 293 -25.38 24.09 12.44
N LEU A 294 -24.27 23.38 12.70
CA LEU A 294 -24.23 22.16 13.52
C LEU A 294 -23.10 22.26 14.54
N CYS A 295 -23.24 21.54 15.66
CA CYS A 295 -22.24 21.56 16.73
C CYS A 295 -21.06 20.63 16.38
N THR A 296 -19.86 21.10 16.76
CA THR A 296 -18.58 20.37 16.73
C THR A 296 -17.85 20.56 18.05
N ARG A 297 -16.72 19.89 18.25
CA ARG A 297 -15.76 20.16 19.34
C ARG A 297 -14.35 19.83 18.87
N GLU A 298 -13.33 20.30 19.62
CA GLU A 298 -11.92 20.08 19.23
C GLU A 298 -11.52 18.59 19.11
N ALA A 299 -11.96 17.75 20.04
CA ALA A 299 -11.69 16.33 20.01
C ALA A 299 -12.64 15.59 19.06
N LYS A 300 -12.34 14.30 18.75
CA LYS A 300 -13.25 13.41 18.01
C LYS A 300 -14.64 13.41 18.67
N PHE A 301 -15.69 13.48 17.85
CA PHE A 301 -17.05 13.64 18.34
C PHE A 301 -18.10 12.90 17.53
N GLU A 302 -19.21 12.64 18.20
CA GLU A 302 -20.51 12.28 17.61
C GLU A 302 -21.57 13.06 18.41
N ILE A 303 -22.34 13.92 17.73
CA ILE A 303 -23.29 14.85 18.34
C ILE A 303 -24.61 14.77 17.59
N THR A 304 -25.72 14.60 18.32
CA THR A 304 -27.09 14.52 17.78
C THR A 304 -27.93 15.73 18.09
N GLU A 305 -27.54 16.55 19.05
CA GLU A 305 -28.23 17.77 19.47
C GLU A 305 -27.44 18.99 19.00
N HIS A 306 -28.07 19.84 18.20
CA HIS A 306 -27.38 20.98 17.59
C HIS A 306 -27.92 22.35 17.96
N ASP A 307 -28.89 22.38 18.87
CA ASP A 307 -29.39 23.62 19.43
C ASP A 307 -28.40 24.17 20.47
N ASP A 308 -28.14 25.49 20.42
CA ASP A 308 -27.30 26.24 21.36
C ASP A 308 -25.95 25.54 21.68
N CYS A 309 -25.12 25.35 20.65
CA CYS A 309 -23.81 24.71 20.80
C CYS A 309 -22.96 25.35 21.91
N ALA A 310 -22.98 26.68 22.01
CA ALA A 310 -22.16 27.45 22.97
C ALA A 310 -22.53 27.16 24.42
N ALA A 311 -23.81 27.11 24.75
CA ALA A 311 -24.28 26.80 26.12
C ALA A 311 -23.87 25.38 26.57
N ARG A 312 -23.56 24.51 25.60
CA ARG A 312 -23.14 23.13 25.84
C ARG A 312 -21.61 22.95 25.77
N GLY A 313 -20.85 24.02 25.69
CA GLY A 313 -19.39 23.98 25.56
C GLY A 313 -18.92 23.44 24.22
N LEU A 314 -19.76 23.53 23.19
CA LEU A 314 -19.48 23.07 21.82
C LEU A 314 -19.28 24.27 20.88
N THR A 315 -18.64 24.05 19.76
CA THR A 315 -18.45 25.06 18.71
C THR A 315 -19.47 24.88 17.59
N GLY A 316 -20.12 25.97 17.17
CA GLY A 316 -21.03 25.92 16.03
C GLY A 316 -20.26 26.08 14.70
N ALA A 317 -20.28 25.09 13.81
CA ALA A 317 -19.69 25.17 12.50
C ALA A 317 -20.75 25.17 11.38
N GLY A 318 -20.43 25.79 10.25
CA GLY A 318 -21.32 25.88 9.10
C GLY A 318 -21.07 24.69 8.16
N PHE A 319 -22.02 23.78 8.02
CA PHE A 319 -21.94 22.62 7.13
C PHE A 319 -22.61 22.91 5.79
N ALA A 320 -21.98 22.48 4.69
CA ALA A 320 -22.57 22.51 3.37
C ALA A 320 -23.33 21.21 3.09
N GLN A 321 -24.53 21.31 2.52
CA GLN A 321 -25.25 20.11 2.07
C GLN A 321 -24.57 19.50 0.85
N VAL A 322 -24.27 18.22 0.93
CA VAL A 322 -23.77 17.43 -0.19
C VAL A 322 -24.95 16.94 -1.01
N GLY A 323 -24.86 17.09 -2.33
CA GLY A 323 -25.95 16.66 -3.22
C GLY A 323 -26.22 15.15 -3.12
N ALA A 324 -27.48 14.75 -3.29
CA ALA A 324 -27.85 13.34 -3.35
C ALA A 324 -27.14 12.61 -4.50
N GLY A 325 -26.64 11.38 -4.22
CA GLY A 325 -26.05 10.49 -5.22
C GLY A 325 -24.55 10.62 -5.38
N GLY A 326 -23.78 10.13 -4.41
CA GLY A 326 -22.40 9.73 -4.57
C GLY A 326 -21.46 10.78 -5.18
N LYS A 327 -21.32 11.94 -4.55
CA LYS A 327 -20.42 12.98 -5.05
C LYS A 327 -19.13 13.05 -4.26
N THR A 328 -18.03 13.15 -4.99
CA THR A 328 -16.73 13.52 -4.43
C THR A 328 -16.76 15.02 -4.13
N LEU A 329 -16.53 15.40 -2.87
CA LEU A 329 -16.28 16.78 -2.47
C LEU A 329 -14.76 17.03 -2.47
N ARG A 330 -14.32 18.02 -3.24
CA ARG A 330 -12.90 18.39 -3.32
C ARG A 330 -12.61 19.61 -2.51
N PHE A 331 -11.60 19.53 -1.66
CA PHE A 331 -11.03 20.67 -0.94
C PHE A 331 -9.90 21.22 -1.81
N ALA A 332 -10.08 22.41 -2.37
CA ALA A 332 -9.09 23.10 -3.18
C ALA A 332 -8.86 24.49 -2.62
N LEU A 333 -7.69 25.09 -2.93
CA LEU A 333 -7.43 26.48 -2.60
C LEU A 333 -8.36 27.39 -3.41
N PRO A 334 -8.80 28.54 -2.84
CA PRO A 334 -9.68 29.51 -3.51
C PRO A 334 -8.98 30.20 -4.69
#